data_72cee7ffd979c508cf2720f07fbc225c
#
_entry.id   72cee7ffd979c508cf2720f07fbc225c
#
_cell.length_a   1.000
_cell.length_b   1.000
_cell.length_c   1.000
_cell.angle_alpha   90.00
_cell.angle_beta   90.00
_cell.angle_gamma   90.00
#
_symmetry.space_group_name_H-M   'P 1'
#
loop_
_entity.id
_entity.type
_entity.pdbx_description
1 polymer ?
#
loop_
_entity_poly.entity_id
_entity_poly.type
_entity_poly.pdbx_seq_one_letter_code
_entity_poly.pdbx_strand_id
1 'polypeptide(L)'
;MRKKHWFLTFNQARVDVALIIERGKVVAFSLNLSIEGDGEKRDVVRWDTAHGYLHKHEFWRTTKTIKEKYFEKISLDKMFVEVYNDLLKNWEKYVKKFKGSVKDEAKT
;
A
#
# COMPACT_ATOMS: atom_id res chain seq x y z
N MET A 1 5.94 15.61 17.26
CA MET A 1 5.43 14.57 16.35
C MET A 1 4.23 15.10 15.59
N ARG A 2 4.24 14.93 14.30
CA ARG A 2 3.17 15.38 13.41
C ARG A 2 2.63 14.20 12.61
N LYS A 3 1.30 13.99 12.65
CA LYS A 3 0.64 12.93 11.89
C LYS A 3 -0.16 13.55 10.77
N LYS A 4 -0.03 13.00 9.56
CA LYS A 4 -0.83 13.40 8.41
C LYS A 4 -1.53 12.17 7.84
N HIS A 5 -2.77 12.37 7.44
CA HIS A 5 -3.56 11.32 6.80
C HIS A 5 -4.40 11.94 5.70
N TRP A 6 -4.41 11.31 4.52
CA TRP A 6 -5.30 11.71 3.44
C TRP A 6 -5.65 10.50 2.59
N PHE A 7 -6.60 10.67 1.71
CA PHE A 7 -6.96 9.62 0.76
C PHE A 7 -7.23 10.20 -0.61
N LEU A 8 -7.08 9.34 -1.62
CA LEU A 8 -7.38 9.61 -3.03
C LEU A 8 -8.36 8.55 -3.51
N THR A 9 -9.29 8.96 -4.39
CA THR A 9 -10.25 8.02 -4.96
C THR A 9 -10.12 7.98 -6.48
N PHE A 10 -10.23 6.77 -7.05
CA PHE A 10 -10.17 6.52 -8.49
C PHE A 10 -11.29 5.53 -8.83
N ASN A 11 -12.45 6.02 -9.26
CA ASN A 11 -13.62 5.17 -9.48
C ASN A 11 -13.96 4.38 -8.20
N GLN A 12 -13.80 3.07 -8.23
CA GLN A 12 -14.06 2.20 -7.08
C GLN A 12 -12.82 1.93 -6.23
N ALA A 13 -11.69 2.50 -6.61
CA ALA A 13 -10.44 2.32 -5.88
C ALA A 13 -10.17 3.51 -4.97
N ARG A 14 -9.51 3.23 -3.85
CA ARG A 14 -9.14 4.25 -2.87
C ARG A 14 -7.73 3.98 -2.38
N VAL A 15 -6.94 5.04 -2.28
CA VAL A 15 -5.60 4.99 -1.68
C VAL A 15 -5.63 5.79 -0.40
N ASP A 16 -5.34 5.15 0.71
CA ASP A 16 -5.19 5.80 2.01
C ASP A 16 -3.72 5.97 2.32
N VAL A 17 -3.35 7.16 2.74
CA VAL A 17 -1.96 7.52 3.04
C VAL A 17 -1.86 8.01 4.47
N ALA A 18 -0.91 7.51 5.22
CA ALA A 18 -0.63 7.99 6.57
C ALA A 18 0.88 8.24 6.72
N LEU A 19 1.23 9.36 7.30
CA LEU A 19 2.61 9.74 7.56
C LEU A 19 2.78 10.12 9.02
N ILE A 20 3.93 9.77 9.59
CA ILE A 20 4.40 10.31 10.85
C ILE A 20 5.68 11.08 10.56
N ILE A 21 5.69 12.35 10.95
CA ILE A 21 6.80 13.25 10.67
C ILE A 21 7.37 13.76 12.00
N GLU A 22 8.68 13.68 12.14
CA GLU A 22 9.41 14.25 13.27
C GLU A 22 10.56 15.08 12.74
N ARG A 23 10.68 16.31 13.23
CA ARG A 23 11.73 17.23 12.83
C ARG A 23 11.84 17.41 11.31
N GLY A 24 10.67 17.48 10.65
CA GLY A 24 10.61 17.66 9.20
C GLY A 24 10.93 16.44 8.35
N LYS A 25 11.11 15.28 8.97
CA LYS A 25 11.42 14.04 8.26
C LYS A 25 10.37 12.97 8.49
N VAL A 26 10.09 12.18 7.46
CA VAL A 26 9.19 11.03 7.59
C VAL A 26 9.89 9.96 8.41
N VAL A 27 9.25 9.57 9.51
CA VAL A 27 9.78 8.51 10.39
C VAL A 27 8.94 7.24 10.30
N ALA A 28 7.74 7.32 9.75
CA ALA A 28 6.91 6.14 9.47
C ALA A 28 5.87 6.50 8.42
N PHE A 29 5.42 5.52 7.64
CA PHE A 29 4.33 5.72 6.70
C PHE A 29 3.57 4.43 6.44
N SER A 30 2.34 4.58 5.96
CA SER A 30 1.57 3.49 5.41
C SER A 30 0.82 3.96 4.18
N LEU A 31 0.67 3.06 3.20
CA LEU A 31 -0.09 3.27 1.99
C LEU A 31 -0.96 2.05 1.78
N ASN A 32 -2.25 2.25 1.58
CA ASN A 32 -3.19 1.15 1.41
C ASN A 32 -4.09 1.40 0.20
N LEU A 33 -4.04 0.49 -0.76
CA LEU A 33 -4.97 0.49 -1.89
C LEU A 33 -6.10 -0.48 -1.59
N SER A 34 -7.32 0.01 -1.68
CA SER A 34 -8.52 -0.80 -1.50
C SER A 34 -9.47 -0.58 -2.66
N ILE A 35 -10.39 -1.52 -2.85
CA ILE A 35 -11.49 -1.39 -3.81
C ILE A 35 -12.81 -1.61 -3.09
N GLU A 36 -13.85 -1.00 -3.60
CA GLU A 36 -15.19 -1.14 -3.05
C GLU A 36 -16.09 -1.72 -4.12
N GLY A 37 -16.90 -2.73 -3.73
CA GLY A 37 -17.86 -3.35 -4.62
C GLY A 37 -18.90 -4.08 -3.78
N ASP A 38 -20.16 -4.03 -4.20
CA ASP A 38 -21.27 -4.69 -3.52
C ASP A 38 -21.39 -4.34 -2.04
N GLY A 39 -21.04 -3.09 -1.69
CA GLY A 39 -21.09 -2.61 -0.31
C GLY A 39 -19.93 -3.05 0.56
N GLU A 40 -18.96 -3.76 0.01
CA GLU A 40 -17.80 -4.23 0.74
C GLU A 40 -16.51 -3.53 0.29
N LYS A 41 -15.66 -3.22 1.26
CA LYS A 41 -14.32 -2.70 1.02
C LYS A 41 -13.35 -3.85 1.15
N ARG A 42 -12.46 -4.01 0.17
CA ARG A 42 -11.42 -5.04 0.18
C ARG A 42 -10.06 -4.41 -0.04
N ASP A 43 -9.12 -4.74 0.82
CA ASP A 43 -7.74 -4.30 0.65
C ASP A 43 -7.08 -5.07 -0.48
N VAL A 44 -6.31 -4.37 -1.31
CA VAL A 44 -5.62 -4.95 -2.46
C VAL A 44 -4.12 -5.07 -2.20
N VAL A 45 -3.49 -4.00 -1.77
CA VAL A 45 -2.07 -3.98 -1.43
C VAL A 45 -1.82 -2.91 -0.38
N ARG A 46 -0.91 -3.20 0.53
CA ARG A 46 -0.51 -2.26 1.58
C ARG A 46 1.00 -2.26 1.72
N TRP A 47 1.56 -1.06 1.85
CA TRP A 47 2.94 -0.87 2.29
C TRP A 47 2.91 -0.19 3.64
N ASP A 48 3.76 -0.63 4.55
CA ASP A 48 3.96 0.06 5.82
C ASP A 48 5.37 -0.14 6.35
N THR A 49 5.75 0.72 7.27
CA THR A 49 7.08 0.72 7.86
C THR A 49 7.07 0.27 9.33
N ALA A 50 6.00 -0.37 9.76
CA ALA A 50 5.95 -0.94 11.10
C ALA A 50 7.11 -1.92 11.30
N HIS A 51 7.62 -2.04 12.50
CA HIS A 51 8.71 -2.94 12.84
C HIS A 51 10.07 -2.60 12.26
N GLY A 52 10.27 -1.37 11.78
CA GLY A 52 11.59 -0.88 11.39
C GLY A 52 12.04 -1.21 9.98
N TYR A 53 11.18 -1.78 9.15
CA TYR A 53 11.49 -2.02 7.74
C TYR A 53 10.22 -1.96 6.90
N LEU A 54 10.41 -1.80 5.59
CA LEU A 54 9.27 -1.72 4.67
C LEU A 54 8.65 -3.10 4.46
N HIS A 55 7.35 -3.18 4.72
CA HIS A 55 6.55 -4.36 4.44
C HIS A 55 5.63 -4.07 3.27
N LYS A 56 5.49 -5.04 2.37
CA LYS A 56 4.49 -5.02 1.33
C LYS A 56 3.59 -6.24 1.53
N HIS A 57 2.29 -6.00 1.69
CA HIS A 57 1.31 -7.06 1.82
C HIS A 57 0.42 -7.06 0.58
N GLU A 58 0.50 -8.12 -0.20
CA GLU A 58 -0.32 -8.32 -1.40
C GLU A 58 -1.47 -9.24 -1.05
N PHE A 59 -2.68 -8.70 -0.97
CA PHE A 59 -3.85 -9.42 -0.47
C PHE A 59 -4.39 -10.47 -1.44
N TRP A 60 -3.89 -10.51 -2.66
CA TRP A 60 -4.23 -11.59 -3.60
C TRP A 60 -3.41 -12.86 -3.37
N ARG A 61 -2.42 -12.80 -2.49
CA ARG A 61 -1.60 -13.96 -2.13
C ARG A 61 -2.07 -14.53 -0.81
N THR A 62 -2.13 -15.84 -0.73
CA THR A 62 -2.50 -16.54 0.50
C THR A 62 -1.35 -16.56 1.50
N THR A 63 -0.18 -16.14 1.10
CA THR A 63 1.01 -16.17 1.90
C THR A 63 1.48 -14.78 2.30
N LYS A 64 2.27 -14.77 3.18
CA LYS A 64 2.98 -13.77 3.99
C LYS A 64 3.32 -12.44 3.32
N THR A 65 3.37 -11.44 4.17
CA THR A 65 3.94 -10.12 3.91
C THR A 65 5.32 -10.24 3.27
N ILE A 66 5.51 -9.51 2.18
CA ILE A 66 6.82 -9.42 1.54
C ILE A 66 7.62 -8.35 2.27
N LYS A 67 8.82 -8.72 2.70
CA LYS A 67 9.73 -7.79 3.33
C LYS A 67 10.65 -7.18 2.30
N GLU A 68 10.71 -5.86 2.27
CA GLU A 68 11.60 -5.13 1.37
C GLU A 68 12.62 -4.37 2.21
N LYS A 69 13.91 -4.62 2.00
CA LYS A 69 14.99 -4.07 2.82
C LYS A 69 15.60 -2.83 2.19
N TYR A 70 14.86 -1.74 2.23
CA TYR A 70 15.38 -0.49 1.65
C TYR A 70 16.02 0.45 2.67
N PHE A 71 15.78 0.25 3.95
CA PHE A 71 16.16 1.18 5.01
C PHE A 71 17.65 1.43 5.12
N GLU A 72 18.46 0.50 4.71
CA GLU A 72 19.91 0.61 4.83
C GLU A 72 20.53 1.56 3.80
N LYS A 73 19.81 1.85 2.73
CA LYS A 73 20.37 2.57 1.57
C LYS A 73 19.67 3.86 1.21
N ILE A 74 18.41 4.03 1.56
CA ILE A 74 17.65 5.24 1.24
C ILE A 74 16.87 5.72 2.45
N SER A 75 16.62 7.03 2.49
CA SER A 75 15.83 7.62 3.56
C SER A 75 14.35 7.23 3.41
N LEU A 76 13.61 7.29 4.52
CA LEU A 76 12.16 7.02 4.51
C LEU A 76 11.41 8.05 3.66
N ASP A 77 11.90 9.27 3.57
CA ASP A 77 11.30 10.29 2.69
C ASP A 77 11.35 9.84 1.23
N LYS A 78 12.50 9.39 0.77
CA LYS A 78 12.65 8.90 -0.61
C LYS A 78 11.85 7.62 -0.84
N MET A 79 11.89 6.72 0.12
CA MET A 79 11.13 5.47 0.07
C MET A 79 9.64 5.74 -0.07
N PHE A 80 9.11 6.66 0.73
CA PHE A 80 7.70 7.06 0.64
C PHE A 80 7.36 7.57 -0.75
N VAL A 81 8.17 8.47 -1.30
CA VAL A 81 7.93 9.05 -2.63
C VAL A 81 7.94 7.95 -3.70
N GLU A 82 8.89 7.02 -3.65
CA GLU A 82 8.97 5.92 -4.61
C GLU A 82 7.74 5.01 -4.55
N VAL A 83 7.34 4.60 -3.34
CA VAL A 83 6.17 3.73 -3.16
C VAL A 83 4.88 4.46 -3.57
N TYR A 84 4.76 5.72 -3.18
CA TYR A 84 3.60 6.54 -3.52
C TYR A 84 3.46 6.69 -5.04
N ASN A 85 4.54 7.02 -5.72
CA ASN A 85 4.53 7.16 -7.18
C ASN A 85 4.24 5.83 -7.88
N ASP A 86 4.82 4.73 -7.39
CA ASP A 86 4.54 3.41 -7.93
C ASP A 86 3.05 3.09 -7.81
N LEU A 87 2.48 3.32 -6.65
CA LEU A 87 1.08 3.03 -6.40
C LEU A 87 0.16 3.88 -7.30
N LEU A 88 0.41 5.18 -7.40
CA LEU A 88 -0.39 6.06 -8.26
C LEU A 88 -0.28 5.69 -9.73
N LYS A 89 0.89 5.24 -10.17
CA LYS A 89 1.12 4.85 -11.55
C LYS A 89 0.54 3.47 -11.87
N ASN A 90 0.56 2.55 -10.92
CA ASN A 90 0.29 1.13 -11.17
C ASN A 90 -0.93 0.58 -10.41
N TRP A 91 -1.76 1.42 -9.80
CA TRP A 91 -2.89 0.95 -9.01
C TRP A 91 -3.83 0.01 -9.80
N GLU A 92 -4.02 0.29 -11.09
CA GLU A 92 -4.87 -0.54 -11.94
C GLU A 92 -4.30 -1.96 -12.11
N LYS A 93 -2.97 -2.06 -12.22
CA LYS A 93 -2.30 -3.36 -12.29
C LYS A 93 -2.50 -4.17 -11.02
N TYR A 94 -2.39 -3.52 -9.87
CA TYR A 94 -2.60 -4.17 -8.59
C TYR A 94 -4.04 -4.66 -8.45
N VAL A 95 -5.01 -3.83 -8.85
CA VAL A 95 -6.42 -4.20 -8.83
C VAL A 95 -6.68 -5.40 -9.75
N LYS A 96 -6.10 -5.41 -10.95
CA LYS A 96 -6.24 -6.53 -11.88
C LYS A 96 -5.70 -7.84 -11.30
N LYS A 97 -4.55 -7.79 -10.65
CA LYS A 97 -3.96 -8.96 -10.01
C LYS A 97 -4.87 -9.50 -8.90
N PHE A 98 -5.41 -8.61 -8.09
CA PHE A 98 -6.33 -8.97 -7.03
C PHE A 98 -7.59 -9.63 -7.59
N LYS A 99 -8.23 -9.00 -8.57
CA LYS A 99 -9.45 -9.54 -9.20
C LYS A 99 -9.21 -10.86 -9.91
N GLY A 100 -8.05 -11.00 -10.56
CA GLY A 100 -7.66 -12.24 -11.22
C GLY A 100 -7.51 -13.40 -10.25
N SER A 101 -6.90 -13.15 -9.09
CA SER A 101 -6.74 -14.14 -8.04
C SER A 101 -8.10 -14.61 -7.49
N VAL A 102 -9.02 -13.67 -7.24
CA VAL A 102 -10.37 -14.00 -6.77
C VAL A 102 -11.12 -14.85 -7.79
N LYS A 103 -11.00 -14.52 -9.09
CA LYS A 103 -11.63 -15.30 -10.16
C LYS A 103 -11.08 -16.71 -10.23
N ASP A 104 -9.78 -16.89 -10.07
CA ASP A 104 -9.13 -18.19 -10.10
C ASP A 104 -9.60 -19.06 -8.92
N GLU A 105 -9.75 -18.47 -7.75
CA GLU A 105 -10.31 -19.16 -6.58
C GLU A 105 -11.76 -19.58 -6.84
N ALA A 106 -12.53 -18.74 -7.49
CA ALA A 106 -13.93 -19.05 -7.81
C ALA A 106 -14.09 -20.17 -8.81
N LYS A 107 -13.08 -20.48 -9.60
CA LYS A 107 -13.10 -21.56 -10.59
C LYS A 107 -12.74 -22.92 -10.01
N THR A 108 -12.19 -22.94 -8.84
CA THR A 108 -11.85 -24.18 -8.17
C THR A 108 -12.94 -24.59 -7.19
#